data_3dbb7aca85108a3cffb8faa937f65a42
#
_entry.id   3dbb7aca85108a3cffb8faa937f65a42
#
_cell.length_a   1.000
_cell.length_b   1.000
_cell.length_c   1.000
_cell.angle_alpha   90.00
_cell.angle_beta   90.00
_cell.angle_gamma   90.00
#
_symmetry.space_group_name_H-M   'P 1'
#
loop_
_entity.id
_entity.type
_entity.pdbx_description
1 polymer ?
#
loop_
_entity_poly.entity_id
_entity_poly.type
_entity_poly.pdbx_seq_one_letter_code
_entity_poly.pdbx_strand_id
1 'polypeptide(L)'
;MGNEDAGPSPAIVSGDDHPPPLPPRPSQTIKGGRTVTSVERPQLQSKPTTALSSMNIQTLSFPDGSRGTFSTNNDNASAGADQVDAMPEQSTRSRGLSTGGSDLDEAMSVMSFAPTLHPPRDLESLLVGDMSKRSPAWALLHAQSSAVQPFETIKSSKMTVLTNFEHEFDDIPDVSENWSDEDRLQMWKSKLKHFMILSSAGKPIYSRHGDLGLINSSIGVVQTIISFYEGAKNPLLGFTAGDTRFVIATQGPLYFVAVSRLGESDSQMRAQLDALYMQILSTLTLPTLNSIFVNRPSSDLRKPLQGTEMLLSSLADSFTKGSPSSLLGALECLRLRKSQRHSINNAFLKARSEKLLYGLIVAGGRLVSVIRPRRHSLHPSDLQLIFNMLFESGGIKSGGGENWVPLCLPAFNNRGYLYMYVSFLDGQAESETTPQTSTDTDKEIAIILISTDKESFFALQQMRGDVVTELKRKKLLDIIKAAAQKGRPTVDEITPGAHISHFLFKSKANVQFCMPSLYPAFDDMVQRRRLMSLYHSLHATVHTKHSHLKVLNCVSEEATSLAWVTPIFELYCVAGPNVPQAAMAQAANKIIQWAKREEERLFIIGGGVF
;
A
#
# COMPACT_ATOMS: atom_id res chain seq x y z
N MET A 1 -55.57 -60.17 -8.46
CA MET A 1 -56.49 -59.31 -9.20
C MET A 1 -55.73 -58.04 -9.38
N GLY A 2 -55.12 -57.78 -10.44
CA GLY A 2 -55.38 -57.77 -11.86
C GLY A 2 -54.87 -56.48 -12.37
N ASN A 3 -54.07 -56.64 -13.30
CA ASN A 3 -53.73 -56.16 -14.63
C ASN A 3 -52.87 -54.88 -14.61
N GLU A 4 -51.62 -54.97 -15.10
CA GLU A 4 -51.14 -54.93 -16.50
C GLU A 4 -51.72 -53.75 -17.27
N ASP A 5 -50.84 -52.82 -17.62
CA ASP A 5 -50.65 -52.43 -19.02
C ASP A 5 -49.30 -51.77 -19.31
N ALA A 6 -48.65 -52.34 -20.32
CA ALA A 6 -47.43 -51.92 -20.90
C ALA A 6 -47.70 -50.97 -22.07
N GLY A 7 -46.93 -49.88 -22.18
CA GLY A 7 -46.94 -49.01 -23.34
C GLY A 7 -45.49 -48.58 -23.70
N PRO A 8 -45.15 -48.39 -24.96
CA PRO A 8 -43.85 -48.70 -25.54
C PRO A 8 -42.83 -47.58 -25.46
N SER A 9 -41.56 -47.98 -25.42
CA SER A 9 -40.36 -47.12 -25.61
C SER A 9 -40.34 -46.47 -27.00
N PRO A 10 -39.93 -45.22 -27.14
CA PRO A 10 -39.50 -44.68 -28.41
C PRO A 10 -37.98 -44.76 -28.58
N ALA A 11 -37.63 -44.99 -29.82
CA ALA A 11 -36.34 -45.29 -30.39
C ALA A 11 -35.24 -44.23 -30.17
N ILE A 12 -34.03 -44.75 -30.06
CA ILE A 12 -32.74 -44.03 -30.13
C ILE A 12 -32.62 -43.45 -31.53
N VAL A 13 -32.51 -42.11 -31.64
CA VAL A 13 -32.03 -41.44 -32.86
C VAL A 13 -30.63 -40.89 -32.51
N SER A 14 -29.63 -41.53 -33.13
CA SER A 14 -28.26 -41.05 -33.22
C SER A 14 -28.22 -39.81 -34.11
N GLY A 15 -27.92 -38.65 -33.57
CA GLY A 15 -27.61 -37.44 -34.31
C GLY A 15 -26.15 -37.05 -34.05
N ASP A 16 -25.32 -37.20 -35.07
CA ASP A 16 -23.95 -36.69 -35.10
C ASP A 16 -23.99 -35.15 -35.11
N ASP A 17 -23.71 -34.51 -33.97
CA ASP A 17 -23.47 -33.09 -33.90
C ASP A 17 -21.96 -32.81 -34.05
N HIS A 18 -21.51 -32.65 -35.30
CA HIS A 18 -20.22 -32.01 -35.60
C HIS A 18 -20.40 -30.48 -35.59
N PRO A 19 -19.51 -29.72 -34.91
CA PRO A 19 -19.54 -28.26 -34.95
C PRO A 19 -19.27 -27.76 -36.39
N PRO A 20 -19.88 -26.64 -36.80
CA PRO A 20 -19.70 -26.10 -38.15
C PRO A 20 -18.25 -25.66 -38.42
N PRO A 21 -17.76 -25.81 -39.66
CA PRO A 21 -16.40 -25.46 -40.03
C PRO A 21 -16.15 -23.95 -39.98
N LEU A 22 -14.97 -23.58 -39.49
CA LEU A 22 -14.52 -22.19 -39.42
C LEU A 22 -14.38 -21.58 -40.83
N PRO A 23 -14.67 -20.28 -41.02
CA PRO A 23 -14.54 -19.61 -42.31
C PRO A 23 -13.07 -19.52 -42.75
N PRO A 24 -12.78 -19.60 -44.05
CA PRO A 24 -11.42 -19.62 -44.60
C PRO A 24 -10.72 -18.26 -44.38
N ARG A 25 -9.45 -18.31 -43.97
CA ARG A 25 -8.57 -17.14 -43.87
C ARG A 25 -8.38 -16.52 -45.26
N PRO A 26 -8.43 -15.20 -45.42
CA PRO A 26 -8.10 -14.56 -46.69
C PRO A 26 -6.62 -14.77 -47.04
N SER A 27 -6.37 -15.37 -48.20
CA SER A 27 -5.05 -15.51 -48.77
C SER A 27 -4.55 -14.15 -49.30
N GLN A 28 -3.45 -13.66 -48.75
CA GLN A 28 -2.78 -12.48 -49.27
C GLN A 28 -1.94 -12.89 -50.49
N THR A 29 -2.33 -12.36 -51.62
CA THR A 29 -1.60 -12.46 -52.90
C THR A 29 -0.39 -11.51 -52.83
N ILE A 30 0.79 -12.07 -52.94
CA ILE A 30 2.05 -11.33 -53.08
C ILE A 30 2.15 -10.79 -54.51
N LYS A 31 2.23 -9.45 -54.67
CA LYS A 31 2.78 -8.81 -55.87
C LYS A 31 3.87 -7.82 -55.50
N GLY A 32 5.04 -8.14 -55.96
CA GLY A 32 6.16 -7.37 -56.44
C GLY A 32 6.62 -6.08 -55.79
N GLY A 33 7.78 -6.16 -55.18
CA GLY A 33 8.93 -5.28 -55.34
C GLY A 33 8.83 -3.81 -54.95
N ARG A 34 9.35 -3.48 -53.75
CA ARG A 34 10.27 -2.36 -53.53
C ARG A 34 10.80 -2.47 -52.10
N THR A 35 12.10 -2.57 -51.97
CA THR A 35 12.86 -2.49 -50.75
C THR A 35 12.62 -1.13 -50.10
N VAL A 36 11.87 -1.13 -49.00
CA VAL A 36 11.81 -0.01 -48.05
C VAL A 36 12.40 -0.57 -46.77
N THR A 37 13.52 -0.03 -46.35
CA THR A 37 14.14 -0.26 -45.05
C THR A 37 13.08 -0.01 -43.96
N SER A 38 12.64 -1.12 -43.37
CA SER A 38 11.73 -1.07 -42.22
C SER A 38 12.50 -0.53 -41.02
N VAL A 39 12.18 0.68 -40.63
CA VAL A 39 12.51 1.18 -39.29
C VAL A 39 11.74 0.27 -38.31
N GLU A 40 12.47 -0.60 -37.63
CA GLU A 40 11.92 -1.42 -36.55
C GLU A 40 11.30 -0.50 -35.49
N ARG A 41 10.00 -0.59 -35.36
CA ARG A 41 9.31 0.03 -34.22
C ARG A 41 9.81 -0.67 -32.96
N PRO A 42 10.22 0.06 -31.92
CA PRO A 42 10.64 -0.56 -30.66
C PRO A 42 9.53 -1.42 -30.10
N GLN A 43 9.79 -2.70 -29.95
CA GLN A 43 8.85 -3.63 -29.31
C GLN A 43 8.84 -3.36 -27.82
N LEU A 44 7.67 -2.98 -27.32
CA LEU A 44 7.37 -2.90 -25.89
C LEU A 44 7.49 -4.30 -25.26
N GLN A 45 8.58 -4.56 -24.57
CA GLN A 45 8.72 -5.76 -23.76
C GLN A 45 8.24 -5.45 -22.34
N SER A 46 7.01 -5.85 -22.01
CA SER A 46 6.52 -5.85 -20.64
C SER A 46 7.15 -7.00 -19.87
N LYS A 47 8.25 -6.76 -19.17
CA LYS A 47 8.81 -7.69 -18.18
C LYS A 47 8.61 -7.06 -16.81
N PRO A 48 7.84 -7.67 -15.88
CA PRO A 48 7.78 -7.20 -14.53
C PRO A 48 9.18 -7.34 -13.90
N THR A 49 9.79 -6.21 -13.55
CA THR A 49 11.15 -6.15 -12.98
C THR A 49 11.16 -6.39 -11.47
N THR A 50 9.98 -6.51 -10.85
CA THR A 50 9.83 -6.61 -9.40
C THR A 50 8.98 -7.80 -8.99
N ALA A 51 9.21 -8.32 -7.79
CA ALA A 51 8.37 -9.36 -7.19
C ALA A 51 6.99 -8.83 -6.80
N LEU A 52 6.89 -7.52 -6.54
CA LEU A 52 5.70 -6.79 -6.13
C LEU A 52 5.53 -5.59 -7.05
N SER A 53 4.33 -5.40 -7.57
CA SER A 53 4.01 -4.28 -8.44
C SER A 53 2.63 -3.74 -8.10
N SER A 54 2.53 -2.42 -7.92
CA SER A 54 1.25 -1.71 -7.78
C SER A 54 0.72 -1.18 -9.11
N MET A 55 1.53 -1.23 -10.17
CA MET A 55 1.25 -0.65 -11.47
C MET A 55 1.78 -1.56 -12.58
N ASN A 56 1.22 -1.46 -13.78
CA ASN A 56 1.83 -2.03 -14.98
C ASN A 56 3.08 -1.21 -15.33
N ILE A 57 4.25 -1.71 -14.96
CA ILE A 57 5.52 -1.08 -15.29
C ILE A 57 5.98 -1.64 -16.62
N GLN A 58 6.06 -0.79 -17.62
CA GLN A 58 6.61 -1.11 -18.94
C GLN A 58 8.04 -0.58 -19.02
N THR A 59 8.96 -1.45 -19.41
CA THR A 59 10.35 -1.07 -19.64
C THR A 59 10.59 -0.97 -21.14
N LEU A 60 10.91 0.22 -21.63
CA LEU A 60 11.33 0.49 -22.99
C LEU A 60 12.86 0.43 -23.07
N SER A 61 13.38 -0.37 -23.99
CA SER A 61 14.80 -0.37 -24.34
C SER A 61 14.97 0.46 -25.62
N PHE A 62 15.84 1.44 -25.58
CA PHE A 62 16.16 2.29 -26.73
C PHE A 62 17.35 1.71 -27.51
N PRO A 63 17.51 2.06 -28.81
CA PRO A 63 18.61 1.56 -29.65
C PRO A 63 20.02 1.92 -29.16
N ASP A 64 20.14 2.95 -28.32
CA ASP A 64 21.37 3.40 -27.68
C ASP A 64 21.79 2.59 -26.43
N GLY A 65 21.01 1.54 -26.09
CA GLY A 65 21.23 0.70 -24.92
C GLY A 65 20.68 1.27 -23.61
N SER A 66 20.08 2.46 -23.62
CA SER A 66 19.40 3.03 -22.45
C SER A 66 18.05 2.33 -22.23
N ARG A 67 17.61 2.26 -20.95
CA ARG A 67 16.33 1.66 -20.55
C ARG A 67 15.50 2.68 -19.79
N GLY A 68 14.32 2.99 -20.32
CA GLY A 68 13.33 3.82 -19.66
C GLY A 68 12.21 2.97 -19.08
N THR A 69 11.81 3.24 -17.86
CA THR A 69 10.65 2.63 -17.20
C THR A 69 9.49 3.62 -17.17
N PHE A 70 8.35 3.22 -17.74
CA PHE A 70 7.12 4.01 -17.73
C PHE A 70 6.07 3.28 -16.89
N SER A 71 5.42 3.98 -15.98
CA SER A 71 4.25 3.47 -15.27
C SER A 71 3.01 4.15 -15.84
N THR A 72 2.06 3.37 -16.35
CA THR A 72 0.74 3.85 -16.72
C THR A 72 -0.20 3.65 -15.53
N ASN A 73 -0.70 4.76 -14.98
CA ASN A 73 -1.82 4.70 -14.06
C ASN A 73 -3.08 4.38 -14.87
N ASN A 74 -3.68 3.23 -14.62
CA ASN A 74 -5.01 2.88 -15.15
C ASN A 74 -6.12 3.52 -14.30
N ASP A 75 -6.04 4.81 -14.01
CA ASP A 75 -7.10 5.54 -13.31
C ASP A 75 -8.25 5.98 -14.23
N ASN A 76 -8.21 5.59 -15.52
CA ASN A 76 -9.24 5.93 -16.51
C ASN A 76 -9.96 4.71 -17.08
N ALA A 77 -10.56 3.90 -16.24
CA ALA A 77 -11.50 2.87 -16.68
C ALA A 77 -12.87 3.07 -16.01
N SER A 78 -13.44 4.25 -16.13
CA SER A 78 -14.90 4.46 -16.04
C SER A 78 -15.27 5.91 -16.40
N ALA A 79 -15.29 6.24 -17.67
CA ALA A 79 -16.14 7.31 -18.19
C ALA A 79 -16.69 6.84 -19.53
N GLY A 80 -17.98 6.54 -19.51
CA GLY A 80 -18.74 6.11 -20.66
C GLY A 80 -18.78 7.13 -21.78
N ALA A 81 -18.96 6.59 -22.96
CA ALA A 81 -19.23 7.29 -24.17
C ALA A 81 -20.48 8.16 -24.05
N ASP A 82 -20.35 9.41 -24.44
CA ASP A 82 -21.43 10.13 -25.11
C ASP A 82 -20.82 11.06 -26.14
N GLN A 83 -21.17 10.75 -27.39
CA GLN A 83 -20.98 11.59 -28.55
C GLN A 83 -21.89 12.80 -28.47
N VAL A 84 -21.38 13.99 -28.72
CA VAL A 84 -22.15 15.06 -29.42
C VAL A 84 -21.23 15.80 -30.35
N ASP A 85 -21.72 15.87 -31.61
CA ASP A 85 -21.24 16.66 -32.74
C ASP A 85 -21.07 18.15 -32.46
N ALA A 86 -20.15 18.76 -33.16
CA ALA A 86 -20.34 19.85 -34.11
C ALA A 86 -19.09 20.69 -34.29
N MET A 87 -18.66 20.70 -35.43
CA MET A 87 -18.13 21.56 -36.49
C MET A 87 -17.68 23.01 -36.16
N PRO A 88 -16.96 23.62 -37.10
CA PRO A 88 -15.73 24.38 -36.85
C PRO A 88 -15.90 25.87 -37.14
N GLU A 89 -14.94 26.71 -36.75
CA GLU A 89 -14.63 27.99 -37.46
C GLU A 89 -13.30 28.59 -36.98
N GLN A 90 -12.42 28.69 -37.92
CA GLN A 90 -11.80 29.87 -38.61
C GLN A 90 -10.73 30.64 -37.85
N SER A 91 -9.56 30.35 -38.33
CA SER A 91 -8.50 31.25 -38.83
C SER A 91 -8.44 32.71 -38.36
N THR A 92 -7.28 33.07 -37.83
CA THR A 92 -6.61 34.31 -38.28
C THR A 92 -5.08 34.12 -38.23
N ARG A 93 -4.51 34.41 -39.39
CA ARG A 93 -3.07 34.53 -39.66
C ARG A 93 -2.51 35.78 -38.99
N SER A 94 -1.35 35.71 -38.41
CA SER A 94 -0.36 36.78 -38.52
C SER A 94 1.04 36.23 -38.68
N ARG A 95 1.68 36.70 -39.73
CA ARG A 95 3.08 36.47 -40.12
C ARG A 95 4.04 37.22 -39.19
N GLY A 96 5.20 36.63 -38.95
CA GLY A 96 6.35 37.36 -38.42
C GLY A 96 7.58 36.51 -38.27
N LEU A 97 8.38 36.46 -39.32
CA LEU A 97 9.84 36.25 -39.44
C LEU A 97 10.62 35.40 -38.44
N SER A 98 11.19 34.38 -39.06
CA SER A 98 12.46 33.69 -38.92
C SER A 98 13.55 34.35 -38.06
N THR A 99 14.18 33.52 -37.20
CA THR A 99 15.62 33.26 -37.25
C THR A 99 15.90 31.88 -36.63
N GLY A 100 16.75 31.12 -37.32
CA GLY A 100 17.07 29.73 -36.99
C GLY A 100 17.91 29.59 -35.74
N GLY A 101 17.75 28.46 -35.10
CA GLY A 101 18.52 28.05 -33.96
C GLY A 101 18.10 26.64 -33.52
N SER A 102 18.78 25.69 -34.10
CA SER A 102 19.06 24.32 -33.64
C SER A 102 18.03 23.55 -32.82
N ASP A 103 17.40 22.56 -33.47
CA ASP A 103 16.56 21.47 -32.93
C ASP A 103 17.31 20.43 -32.08
N LEU A 104 18.31 20.84 -31.31
CA LEU A 104 19.09 19.92 -30.47
C LEU A 104 18.79 20.01 -28.97
N ASP A 105 18.01 20.99 -28.51
CA ASP A 105 17.74 21.21 -27.08
C ASP A 105 16.54 20.42 -26.51
N GLU A 106 15.59 19.98 -27.32
CA GLU A 106 14.45 19.21 -26.80
C GLU A 106 14.79 17.75 -26.49
N ALA A 107 15.77 17.17 -27.16
CA ALA A 107 16.23 15.78 -26.88
C ALA A 107 17.03 15.65 -25.57
N MET A 108 17.65 16.75 -25.10
CA MET A 108 18.43 16.79 -23.87
C MET A 108 17.58 16.92 -22.60
N SER A 109 16.37 17.43 -22.72
CA SER A 109 15.46 17.68 -21.59
C SER A 109 14.92 16.39 -20.94
N VAL A 110 14.84 15.29 -21.67
CA VAL A 110 14.30 14.02 -21.17
C VAL A 110 15.38 13.18 -20.45
N MET A 111 16.64 13.39 -20.72
CA MET A 111 17.74 12.67 -20.05
C MET A 111 18.13 13.25 -18.67
N SER A 112 17.61 14.41 -18.30
CA SER A 112 17.96 15.11 -17.05
C SER A 112 17.28 14.56 -15.79
N PHE A 113 16.51 13.48 -15.88
CA PHE A 113 15.74 12.92 -14.76
C PHE A 113 16.26 11.60 -14.19
N ALA A 114 17.33 11.05 -14.71
CA ALA A 114 18.08 10.10 -13.91
C ALA A 114 18.57 10.86 -12.66
N PRO A 115 18.42 10.31 -11.43
CA PRO A 115 19.05 10.91 -10.26
C PRO A 115 20.56 10.75 -10.47
N THR A 116 21.09 11.66 -11.24
CA THR A 116 22.50 11.86 -11.28
C THR A 116 22.87 12.27 -9.87
N LEU A 117 23.64 11.43 -9.23
CA LEU A 117 24.31 11.74 -7.98
C LEU A 117 25.34 12.83 -8.30
N HIS A 118 24.83 14.02 -8.61
CA HIS A 118 25.66 15.19 -8.81
C HIS A 118 26.14 15.70 -7.46
N PRO A 119 27.30 16.35 -7.43
CA PRO A 119 27.88 16.85 -6.20
C PRO A 119 26.89 17.76 -5.46
N PRO A 120 27.06 17.97 -4.14
CA PRO A 120 26.09 18.65 -3.26
C PRO A 120 25.62 20.04 -3.72
N ARG A 121 26.31 20.63 -4.69
CA ARG A 121 25.94 21.94 -5.25
C ARG A 121 24.61 21.97 -6.01
N ASP A 122 24.24 20.89 -6.68
CA ASP A 122 23.00 20.89 -7.50
C ASP A 122 21.75 20.79 -6.63
N LEU A 123 21.86 20.15 -5.46
CA LEU A 123 20.76 20.10 -4.51
C LEU A 123 20.59 21.43 -3.78
N GLU A 124 21.69 22.11 -3.48
CA GLU A 124 21.64 23.48 -2.94
C GLU A 124 20.95 24.44 -3.91
N SER A 125 21.19 24.32 -5.22
CA SER A 125 20.54 25.16 -6.23
C SER A 125 19.05 24.85 -6.40
N LEU A 126 18.64 23.60 -6.20
CA LEU A 126 17.24 23.18 -6.26
C LEU A 126 16.44 23.55 -4.99
N LEU A 127 17.10 23.56 -3.84
CA LEU A 127 16.49 23.89 -2.54
C LEU A 127 16.57 25.37 -2.22
N VAL A 128 17.60 26.04 -2.67
CA VAL A 128 17.81 27.48 -2.57
C VAL A 128 17.48 28.09 -3.92
N GLY A 129 16.21 28.06 -4.32
CA GLY A 129 15.78 29.05 -5.31
C GLY A 129 16.20 30.41 -4.78
N ASP A 130 16.87 31.21 -5.59
CA ASP A 130 17.54 32.50 -5.37
C ASP A 130 16.97 33.41 -4.25
N MET A 131 16.67 32.86 -3.09
CA MET A 131 16.43 33.57 -1.83
C MET A 131 17.78 34.13 -1.43
N SER A 132 18.07 35.30 -1.97
CA SER A 132 19.32 35.96 -1.80
C SER A 132 19.82 35.82 -0.35
N LYS A 133 21.05 35.32 -0.18
CA LYS A 133 21.80 35.24 1.09
C LYS A 133 21.86 36.59 1.84
N ARG A 134 21.17 37.61 1.35
CA ARG A 134 21.06 38.98 1.85
C ARG A 134 19.73 39.32 2.52
N SER A 135 18.76 38.40 2.59
CA SER A 135 17.50 38.68 3.26
C SER A 135 17.71 38.71 4.79
N PRO A 136 17.12 39.69 5.51
CA PRO A 136 17.17 39.74 6.97
C PRO A 136 16.62 38.47 7.62
N ALA A 137 15.61 37.83 7.00
CA ALA A 137 15.06 36.55 7.43
C ALA A 137 16.07 35.40 7.33
N TRP A 138 16.93 35.38 6.31
CA TRP A 138 18.02 34.40 6.18
C TRP A 138 19.11 34.61 7.24
N ALA A 139 19.47 35.85 7.55
CA ALA A 139 20.45 36.16 8.60
C ALA A 139 19.90 35.71 9.99
N LEU A 140 18.62 35.89 10.22
CA LEU A 140 17.95 35.46 11.47
C LEU A 140 17.86 33.95 11.59
N LEU A 141 17.51 33.25 10.50
CA LEU A 141 17.51 31.79 10.41
C LEU A 141 18.91 31.22 10.60
N HIS A 142 19.92 31.86 10.03
CA HIS A 142 21.34 31.43 10.17
C HIS A 142 21.87 31.67 11.58
N ALA A 143 21.48 32.76 12.23
CA ALA A 143 21.85 33.04 13.63
C ALA A 143 21.17 32.06 14.61
N GLN A 144 19.93 31.63 14.31
CA GLN A 144 19.23 30.62 15.08
C GLN A 144 19.69 29.18 14.80
N SER A 145 20.37 28.94 13.69
CA SER A 145 20.87 27.60 13.30
C SER A 145 21.97 27.05 14.20
N SER A 146 22.59 27.88 15.02
CA SER A 146 23.59 27.44 16.03
C SER A 146 22.96 26.71 17.23
N ALA A 147 21.64 26.77 17.40
CA ALA A 147 20.90 26.11 18.47
C ALA A 147 19.98 25.04 17.88
N VAL A 148 20.55 24.00 17.27
CA VAL A 148 19.76 22.81 16.85
C VAL A 148 19.25 22.11 18.09
N GLN A 149 17.93 22.17 18.31
CA GLN A 149 17.31 21.45 19.41
C GLN A 149 16.93 20.05 19.01
N PRO A 150 17.12 19.04 19.86
CA PRO A 150 16.62 17.70 19.61
C PRO A 150 15.11 17.70 19.37
N PHE A 151 14.63 16.78 18.53
CA PHE A 151 13.19 16.64 18.24
C PHE A 151 12.33 16.49 19.50
N GLU A 152 12.87 15.86 20.54
CA GLU A 152 12.20 15.54 21.79
C GLU A 152 11.94 16.76 22.72
N THR A 153 12.68 17.84 22.56
CA THR A 153 12.61 18.98 23.49
C THR A 153 11.50 19.98 23.17
N ILE A 154 10.74 19.79 22.11
CA ILE A 154 9.71 20.74 21.69
C ILE A 154 8.35 20.37 22.27
N LYS A 155 7.91 21.18 23.23
CA LYS A 155 6.54 21.17 23.71
C LYS A 155 5.67 22.01 22.76
N SER A 156 5.05 21.38 21.77
CA SER A 156 4.12 22.07 20.88
C SER A 156 2.78 22.30 21.53
N SER A 157 2.16 23.45 21.30
CA SER A 157 0.79 23.74 21.73
C SER A 157 -0.27 22.83 21.07
N LYS A 158 0.06 22.24 19.91
CA LYS A 158 -0.78 21.21 19.26
C LYS A 158 -0.69 19.84 19.94
N MET A 159 0.21 19.67 20.88
CA MET A 159 0.40 18.43 21.64
C MET A 159 -0.80 18.12 22.55
N THR A 160 -1.63 19.09 22.90
CA THR A 160 -2.85 18.86 23.68
C THR A 160 -3.85 17.93 23.00
N VAL A 161 -3.86 17.88 21.68
CA VAL A 161 -4.71 16.92 20.92
C VAL A 161 -4.19 15.50 21.03
N LEU A 162 -2.88 15.31 21.19
CA LEU A 162 -2.25 13.98 21.26
C LEU A 162 -2.05 13.48 22.70
N THR A 163 -2.30 14.27 23.73
CA THR A 163 -2.17 13.83 25.13
C THR A 163 -3.08 12.67 25.50
N ASN A 164 -4.22 12.54 24.80
CA ASN A 164 -5.15 11.44 24.99
C ASN A 164 -4.95 10.30 23.98
N PHE A 165 -3.88 10.35 23.15
CA PHE A 165 -3.68 9.36 22.09
C PHE A 165 -3.40 7.95 22.62
N GLU A 166 -2.85 7.81 23.81
CA GLU A 166 -2.65 6.52 24.47
C GLU A 166 -3.99 5.82 24.73
N HIS A 167 -5.04 6.58 25.06
CA HIS A 167 -6.39 6.07 25.30
C HIS A 167 -7.23 5.92 24.02
N GLU A 168 -6.66 6.25 22.84
CA GLU A 168 -7.39 6.17 21.57
C GLU A 168 -7.84 4.74 21.26
N PHE A 169 -7.05 3.74 21.64
CA PHE A 169 -7.27 2.33 21.33
C PHE A 169 -8.05 1.58 22.41
N ASP A 170 -8.29 2.21 23.56
CA ASP A 170 -9.07 1.60 24.63
C ASP A 170 -10.50 1.36 24.17
N ASP A 171 -11.03 0.18 24.44
CA ASP A 171 -12.41 -0.15 24.16
C ASP A 171 -13.36 0.63 25.06
N ILE A 172 -14.51 0.99 24.51
CA ILE A 172 -15.57 1.66 25.28
C ILE A 172 -16.24 0.58 26.15
N PRO A 173 -16.37 0.81 27.47
CA PRO A 173 -16.97 -0.18 28.37
C PRO A 173 -18.40 -0.54 27.94
N ASP A 174 -18.75 -1.80 28.15
CA ASP A 174 -20.13 -2.25 27.97
C ASP A 174 -21.08 -1.60 28.99
N VAL A 175 -22.37 -1.71 28.73
CA VAL A 175 -23.42 -1.20 29.65
C VAL A 175 -23.26 -1.91 30.98
N SER A 176 -22.83 -1.17 31.98
CA SER A 176 -22.72 -1.62 33.37
C SER A 176 -23.34 -0.58 34.31
N GLU A 177 -23.60 -0.97 35.55
CA GLU A 177 -24.17 -0.07 36.55
C GLU A 177 -23.33 1.20 36.81
N ASN A 178 -22.06 1.19 36.41
CA ASN A 178 -21.12 2.31 36.65
C ASN A 178 -20.95 3.27 35.48
N TRP A 179 -21.51 2.96 34.28
CA TRP A 179 -21.34 3.78 33.07
C TRP A 179 -22.68 4.11 32.44
N SER A 180 -23.02 5.41 32.39
CA SER A 180 -24.22 5.87 31.68
C SER A 180 -23.97 5.86 30.17
N ASP A 181 -25.05 5.78 29.38
CA ASP A 181 -24.94 5.88 27.91
C ASP A 181 -24.38 7.25 27.48
N GLU A 182 -24.59 8.28 28.30
CA GLU A 182 -24.08 9.63 28.05
C GLU A 182 -22.55 9.69 28.23
N ASP A 183 -22.02 9.07 29.29
CA ASP A 183 -20.57 8.99 29.55
C ASP A 183 -19.86 8.17 28.45
N ARG A 184 -20.46 7.05 28.06
CA ARG A 184 -19.98 6.20 26.98
C ARG A 184 -19.96 6.96 25.65
N LEU A 185 -21.03 7.71 25.34
CA LEU A 185 -21.10 8.54 24.14
C LEU A 185 -20.07 9.68 24.17
N GLN A 186 -19.81 10.25 25.34
CA GLN A 186 -18.80 11.28 25.51
C GLN A 186 -17.39 10.72 25.29
N MET A 187 -17.11 9.51 25.81
CA MET A 187 -15.88 8.79 25.56
C MET A 187 -15.72 8.48 24.06
N TRP A 188 -16.78 8.04 23.39
CA TRP A 188 -16.75 7.85 21.94
C TRP A 188 -16.44 9.15 21.19
N LYS A 189 -17.07 10.26 21.53
CA LYS A 189 -16.83 11.58 20.94
C LYS A 189 -15.42 12.11 21.20
N SER A 190 -14.77 11.69 22.27
CA SER A 190 -13.41 12.11 22.61
C SER A 190 -12.35 11.49 21.72
N LYS A 191 -12.61 10.32 21.12
CA LYS A 191 -11.69 9.64 20.20
C LYS A 191 -11.35 10.53 19.01
N LEU A 192 -10.11 10.47 18.56
CA LEU A 192 -9.57 11.34 17.51
C LEU A 192 -9.94 10.88 16.10
N LYS A 193 -10.23 9.59 15.95
CA LYS A 193 -10.53 9.00 14.65
C LYS A 193 -11.62 7.95 14.71
N HIS A 194 -12.58 8.04 13.78
CA HIS A 194 -13.64 7.06 13.63
C HIS A 194 -13.71 6.53 12.20
N PHE A 195 -14.05 5.27 12.08
CA PHE A 195 -14.41 4.63 10.82
C PHE A 195 -15.80 4.00 10.97
N MET A 196 -16.66 4.28 10.02
CA MET A 196 -18.02 3.71 9.98
C MET A 196 -18.29 3.15 8.59
N ILE A 197 -18.97 2.02 8.55
CA ILE A 197 -19.41 1.38 7.30
C ILE A 197 -20.92 1.18 7.40
N LEU A 198 -21.64 1.69 6.42
CA LEU A 198 -23.09 1.67 6.34
C LEU A 198 -23.53 1.04 5.02
N SER A 199 -24.70 0.41 5.00
CA SER A 199 -25.33 0.07 3.73
C SER A 199 -26.00 1.30 3.09
N SER A 200 -26.26 1.27 1.79
CA SER A 200 -27.04 2.31 1.11
C SER A 200 -28.46 2.50 1.69
N ALA A 201 -28.99 1.47 2.37
CA ALA A 201 -30.25 1.54 3.10
C ALA A 201 -30.11 2.12 4.53
N GLY A 202 -28.93 2.66 4.90
CA GLY A 202 -28.68 3.27 6.20
C GLY A 202 -28.42 2.32 7.35
N LYS A 203 -28.30 0.99 7.10
CA LYS A 203 -27.99 0.04 8.17
C LYS A 203 -26.51 0.09 8.52
N PRO A 204 -26.17 0.24 9.80
CA PRO A 204 -24.79 0.17 10.25
C PRO A 204 -24.26 -1.26 10.13
N ILE A 205 -23.07 -1.39 9.56
CA ILE A 205 -22.37 -2.66 9.36
C ILE A 205 -21.19 -2.78 10.31
N TYR A 206 -20.40 -1.72 10.43
CA TYR A 206 -19.20 -1.68 11.25
C TYR A 206 -18.96 -0.27 11.78
N SER A 207 -18.44 -0.18 12.99
CA SER A 207 -17.87 1.04 13.56
C SER A 207 -16.60 0.68 14.33
N ARG A 208 -15.54 1.46 14.13
CA ARG A 208 -14.40 1.41 15.06
C ARG A 208 -14.75 2.26 16.28
N HIS A 209 -14.58 1.71 17.46
CA HIS A 209 -15.03 2.22 18.74
C HIS A 209 -16.58 2.30 18.86
N GLY A 210 -17.06 1.91 19.97
CA GLY A 210 -18.46 1.99 20.35
C GLY A 210 -19.39 0.96 19.72
N ASP A 211 -20.33 0.55 20.52
CA ASP A 211 -21.44 -0.28 20.08
C ASP A 211 -22.34 0.46 19.07
N LEU A 212 -22.80 -0.25 18.07
CA LEU A 212 -23.68 0.32 17.04
C LEU A 212 -25.00 0.86 17.61
N GLY A 213 -25.48 0.30 18.74
CA GLY A 213 -26.64 0.82 19.46
C GLY A 213 -26.39 2.22 20.01
N LEU A 214 -25.24 2.42 20.66
CA LEU A 214 -24.82 3.70 21.25
C LEU A 214 -24.73 4.82 20.21
N ILE A 215 -24.18 4.53 19.03
CA ILE A 215 -23.92 5.54 18.00
C ILE A 215 -25.00 5.66 16.92
N ASN A 216 -26.13 4.94 17.09
CA ASN A 216 -27.17 4.85 16.07
C ASN A 216 -27.73 6.22 15.65
N SER A 217 -27.87 7.16 16.62
CA SER A 217 -28.29 8.53 16.31
C SER A 217 -27.29 9.26 15.41
N SER A 218 -25.99 9.13 15.68
CA SER A 218 -24.92 9.72 14.87
C SER A 218 -24.88 9.11 13.46
N ILE A 219 -25.09 7.81 13.34
CA ILE A 219 -25.23 7.12 12.06
C ILE A 219 -26.42 7.64 11.26
N GLY A 220 -27.58 7.86 11.92
CA GLY A 220 -28.76 8.42 11.28
C GLY A 220 -28.52 9.83 10.71
N VAL A 221 -27.78 10.67 11.42
CA VAL A 221 -27.39 12.01 10.94
C VAL A 221 -26.48 11.89 9.71
N VAL A 222 -25.46 11.06 9.75
CA VAL A 222 -24.54 10.82 8.62
C VAL A 222 -25.31 10.32 7.41
N GLN A 223 -26.20 9.35 7.59
CA GLN A 223 -27.02 8.80 6.51
C GLN A 223 -27.95 9.87 5.89
N THR A 224 -28.56 10.71 6.72
CA THR A 224 -29.44 11.79 6.25
C THR A 224 -28.66 12.77 5.37
N ILE A 225 -27.45 13.17 5.82
CA ILE A 225 -26.59 14.07 5.04
C ILE A 225 -26.21 13.43 3.71
N ILE A 226 -25.76 12.18 3.70
CA ILE A 226 -25.38 11.46 2.46
C ILE A 226 -26.56 11.41 1.50
N SER A 227 -27.76 10.97 1.98
CA SER A 227 -28.96 10.84 1.17
C SER A 227 -29.43 12.17 0.59
N PHE A 228 -29.28 13.28 1.30
CA PHE A 228 -29.60 14.61 0.80
C PHE A 228 -28.78 14.96 -0.44
N TYR A 229 -27.47 14.74 -0.39
CA TYR A 229 -26.58 15.02 -1.52
C TYR A 229 -26.75 14.04 -2.68
N GLU A 230 -27.05 12.78 -2.42
CA GLU A 230 -27.38 11.80 -3.46
C GLU A 230 -28.67 12.19 -4.18
N GLY A 231 -29.70 12.59 -3.44
CA GLY A 231 -30.95 13.11 -4.01
C GLY A 231 -30.74 14.31 -4.94
N ALA A 232 -29.74 15.13 -4.62
CA ALA A 232 -29.30 16.25 -5.45
C ALA A 232 -28.41 15.83 -6.64
N LYS A 233 -28.12 14.55 -6.83
CA LYS A 233 -27.20 13.99 -7.84
C LYS A 233 -25.77 14.56 -7.75
N ASN A 234 -25.37 14.97 -6.56
CA ASN A 234 -24.04 15.50 -6.26
C ASN A 234 -23.48 14.77 -5.04
N PRO A 235 -22.81 13.61 -5.23
CA PRO A 235 -22.36 12.79 -4.13
C PRO A 235 -21.41 13.55 -3.21
N LEU A 236 -21.66 13.48 -1.92
CA LEU A 236 -20.84 14.10 -0.90
C LEU A 236 -19.51 13.36 -0.76
N LEU A 237 -18.40 14.03 -1.06
CA LEU A 237 -17.06 13.47 -0.96
C LEU A 237 -16.41 13.73 0.41
N GLY A 238 -16.82 14.79 1.10
CA GLY A 238 -16.34 15.14 2.43
C GLY A 238 -16.63 16.60 2.78
N PHE A 239 -16.54 16.90 4.08
CA PHE A 239 -16.70 18.24 4.61
C PHE A 239 -15.88 18.40 5.89
N THR A 240 -15.74 19.64 6.34
CA THR A 240 -15.06 19.97 7.61
C THR A 240 -16.05 20.61 8.56
N ALA A 241 -16.05 20.18 9.80
CA ALA A 241 -16.82 20.75 10.89
C ALA A 241 -15.89 21.07 12.07
N GLY A 242 -15.58 22.34 12.26
CA GLY A 242 -14.57 22.77 13.23
C GLY A 242 -13.17 22.25 12.84
N ASP A 243 -12.54 21.53 13.74
CA ASP A 243 -11.24 20.86 13.58
C ASP A 243 -11.35 19.44 12.98
N THR A 244 -12.57 18.96 12.78
CA THR A 244 -12.86 17.59 12.40
C THR A 244 -13.12 17.48 10.91
N ARG A 245 -12.39 16.61 10.23
CA ARG A 245 -12.57 16.31 8.81
C ARG A 245 -13.38 15.03 8.64
N PHE A 246 -14.41 15.10 7.80
CA PHE A 246 -15.26 13.99 7.37
C PHE A 246 -14.94 13.67 5.91
N VAL A 247 -14.69 12.40 5.59
CA VAL A 247 -14.50 11.92 4.22
C VAL A 247 -15.42 10.73 4.00
N ILE A 248 -16.09 10.73 2.85
CA ILE A 248 -17.08 9.72 2.49
C ILE A 248 -16.63 9.09 1.17
N ALA A 249 -16.67 7.76 1.11
CA ALA A 249 -16.45 6.98 -0.09
C ALA A 249 -17.62 6.03 -0.30
N THR A 250 -18.17 6.04 -1.52
CA THR A 250 -19.25 5.13 -1.92
C THR A 250 -18.66 4.00 -2.75
N GLN A 251 -18.87 2.76 -2.30
CA GLN A 251 -18.36 1.55 -2.96
C GLN A 251 -19.53 0.57 -3.19
N GLY A 252 -20.13 0.68 -4.37
CA GLY A 252 -21.35 -0.09 -4.69
C GLY A 252 -22.48 0.20 -3.69
N PRO A 253 -23.00 -0.82 -2.98
CA PRO A 253 -24.10 -0.63 -2.03
C PRO A 253 -23.66 -0.20 -0.63
N LEU A 254 -22.41 0.24 -0.45
CA LEU A 254 -21.82 0.57 0.84
C LEU A 254 -21.32 2.01 0.88
N TYR A 255 -21.53 2.66 2.03
CA TYR A 255 -20.92 3.93 2.39
C TYR A 255 -19.84 3.71 3.42
N PHE A 256 -18.67 4.24 3.15
CA PHE A 256 -17.54 4.28 4.06
C PHE A 256 -17.33 5.71 4.53
N VAL A 257 -17.28 5.90 5.81
CA VAL A 257 -17.11 7.23 6.43
C VAL A 257 -15.90 7.20 7.35
N ALA A 258 -14.98 8.11 7.11
CA ALA A 258 -13.87 8.38 8.01
C ALA A 258 -14.03 9.76 8.61
N VAL A 259 -13.86 9.85 9.93
CA VAL A 259 -13.87 11.09 10.69
C VAL A 259 -12.53 11.21 11.39
N SER A 260 -11.81 12.32 11.20
CA SER A 260 -10.46 12.48 11.75
C SER A 260 -10.19 13.89 12.23
N ARG A 261 -9.53 13.99 13.38
CA ARG A 261 -8.92 15.21 13.94
C ARG A 261 -7.39 15.19 13.85
N LEU A 262 -6.82 14.19 13.17
CA LEU A 262 -5.37 13.96 13.09
C LEU A 262 -4.69 14.73 11.95
N GLY A 263 -5.41 15.60 11.23
CA GLY A 263 -4.85 16.44 10.16
C GLY A 263 -4.47 15.67 8.87
N GLU A 264 -5.08 14.53 8.63
CA GLU A 264 -4.85 13.72 7.43
C GLU A 264 -5.53 14.35 6.20
N SER A 265 -4.95 14.16 5.02
CA SER A 265 -5.55 14.65 3.77
C SER A 265 -6.70 13.74 3.30
N ASP A 266 -7.59 14.32 2.47
CA ASP A 266 -8.69 13.56 1.87
C ASP A 266 -8.22 12.34 1.08
N SER A 267 -7.13 12.48 0.34
CA SER A 267 -6.57 11.38 -0.45
C SER A 267 -6.08 10.22 0.45
N GLN A 268 -5.47 10.54 1.58
CA GLN A 268 -5.04 9.54 2.56
C GLN A 268 -6.24 8.86 3.22
N MET A 269 -7.24 9.64 3.64
CA MET A 269 -8.44 9.07 4.25
C MET A 269 -9.23 8.21 3.26
N ARG A 270 -9.33 8.60 1.98
CA ARG A 270 -9.94 7.75 0.94
C ARG A 270 -9.17 6.46 0.74
N ALA A 271 -7.84 6.51 0.65
CA ALA A 271 -7.03 5.30 0.54
C ALA A 271 -7.22 4.34 1.72
N GLN A 272 -7.45 4.87 2.94
CA GLN A 272 -7.79 4.06 4.11
C GLN A 272 -9.19 3.43 4.00
N LEU A 273 -10.18 4.20 3.52
CA LEU A 273 -11.53 3.68 3.27
C LEU A 273 -11.53 2.62 2.17
N ASP A 274 -10.77 2.81 1.10
CA ASP A 274 -10.59 1.81 0.05
C ASP A 274 -9.94 0.53 0.60
N ALA A 275 -8.97 0.65 1.49
CA ALA A 275 -8.35 -0.51 2.13
C ALA A 275 -9.34 -1.27 3.03
N LEU A 276 -10.23 -0.59 3.76
CA LEU A 276 -11.32 -1.22 4.51
C LEU A 276 -12.31 -1.94 3.57
N TYR A 277 -12.63 -1.34 2.41
CA TYR A 277 -13.43 -2.01 1.40
C TYR A 277 -12.75 -3.27 0.86
N MET A 278 -11.46 -3.20 0.55
CA MET A 278 -10.68 -4.36 0.12
C MET A 278 -10.66 -5.46 1.21
N GLN A 279 -10.61 -5.09 2.50
CA GLN A 279 -10.72 -6.04 3.60
C GLN A 279 -12.09 -6.75 3.62
N ILE A 280 -13.19 -6.06 3.36
CA ILE A 280 -14.51 -6.70 3.21
C ILE A 280 -14.52 -7.65 2.01
N LEU A 281 -13.98 -7.23 0.86
CA LEU A 281 -13.90 -8.08 -0.33
C LEU A 281 -13.00 -9.29 -0.13
N SER A 282 -11.97 -9.19 0.71
CA SER A 282 -11.11 -10.34 1.03
C SER A 282 -11.87 -11.46 1.73
N THR A 283 -12.93 -11.11 2.45
CA THR A 283 -13.81 -12.06 3.16
C THR A 283 -14.98 -12.51 2.30
N LEU A 284 -15.65 -11.58 1.58
CA LEU A 284 -16.94 -11.87 0.95
C LEU A 284 -16.89 -12.04 -0.57
N THR A 285 -15.84 -11.63 -1.24
CA THR A 285 -15.75 -11.48 -2.72
C THR A 285 -16.79 -10.49 -3.30
N LEU A 286 -16.48 -9.89 -4.44
CA LEU A 286 -17.36 -8.92 -5.08
C LEU A 286 -18.69 -9.53 -5.58
N PRO A 287 -18.72 -10.73 -6.24
CA PRO A 287 -19.97 -11.34 -6.65
C PRO A 287 -20.89 -11.67 -5.49
N THR A 288 -20.35 -12.18 -4.38
CA THR A 288 -21.13 -12.49 -3.17
C THR A 288 -21.73 -11.23 -2.57
N LEU A 289 -20.93 -10.17 -2.44
CA LEU A 289 -21.39 -8.87 -1.94
C LEU A 289 -22.56 -8.35 -2.81
N ASN A 290 -22.38 -8.31 -4.12
CA ASN A 290 -23.41 -7.85 -5.06
C ASN A 290 -24.67 -8.71 -5.00
N SER A 291 -24.54 -10.04 -4.95
CA SER A 291 -25.67 -10.96 -4.86
C SER A 291 -26.52 -10.72 -3.60
N ILE A 292 -25.87 -10.45 -2.45
CA ILE A 292 -26.57 -10.15 -1.20
C ILE A 292 -27.48 -8.91 -1.36
N PHE A 293 -26.96 -7.84 -1.96
CA PHE A 293 -27.69 -6.57 -2.09
C PHE A 293 -28.68 -6.55 -3.25
N VAL A 294 -28.43 -7.28 -4.35
CA VAL A 294 -29.39 -7.44 -5.44
C VAL A 294 -30.63 -8.18 -4.93
N ASN A 295 -30.44 -9.25 -4.15
CA ASN A 295 -31.55 -10.04 -3.62
C ASN A 295 -32.30 -9.32 -2.49
N ARG A 296 -31.57 -8.55 -1.67
CA ARG A 296 -32.15 -7.80 -0.54
C ARG A 296 -31.38 -6.49 -0.34
N PRO A 297 -31.83 -5.37 -0.90
CA PRO A 297 -31.15 -4.06 -0.78
C PRO A 297 -30.93 -3.61 0.66
N SER A 298 -31.78 -4.01 1.59
CA SER A 298 -31.67 -3.72 3.02
C SER A 298 -30.99 -4.85 3.83
N SER A 299 -30.15 -5.68 3.19
CA SER A 299 -29.45 -6.77 3.86
C SER A 299 -28.53 -6.26 4.97
N ASP A 300 -28.42 -7.06 6.01
CA ASP A 300 -27.49 -6.86 7.12
C ASP A 300 -26.21 -7.68 6.88
N LEU A 301 -25.11 -7.01 6.60
CA LEU A 301 -23.81 -7.65 6.39
C LEU A 301 -23.12 -8.09 7.68
N ARG A 302 -23.61 -7.74 8.86
CA ARG A 302 -22.99 -8.15 10.13
C ARG A 302 -22.89 -9.66 10.25
N LYS A 303 -23.94 -10.40 9.85
CA LYS A 303 -23.92 -11.87 9.88
C LYS A 303 -22.85 -12.48 8.98
N PRO A 304 -22.74 -12.11 7.68
CA PRO A 304 -21.67 -12.61 6.81
C PRO A 304 -20.26 -12.20 7.24
N LEU A 305 -20.11 -11.08 7.96
CA LEU A 305 -18.82 -10.56 8.44
C LEU A 305 -18.52 -10.97 9.89
N GLN A 306 -19.42 -11.71 10.53
CA GLN A 306 -19.23 -12.13 11.92
C GLN A 306 -17.91 -12.87 12.12
N GLY A 307 -17.13 -12.45 13.10
CA GLY A 307 -15.79 -12.97 13.38
C GLY A 307 -14.66 -12.33 12.56
N THR A 308 -14.99 -11.43 11.61
CA THR A 308 -13.98 -10.69 10.82
C THR A 308 -13.89 -9.22 11.19
N GLU A 309 -14.68 -8.76 12.16
CA GLU A 309 -14.64 -7.38 12.68
C GLU A 309 -13.27 -7.03 13.24
N MET A 310 -12.58 -8.01 13.83
CA MET A 310 -11.21 -7.83 14.32
C MET A 310 -10.23 -7.45 13.21
N LEU A 311 -10.42 -7.96 11.98
CA LEU A 311 -9.58 -7.59 10.83
C LEU A 311 -9.81 -6.14 10.42
N LEU A 312 -11.05 -5.67 10.46
CA LEU A 312 -11.37 -4.27 10.19
C LEU A 312 -10.84 -3.36 11.29
N SER A 313 -10.98 -3.76 12.55
CA SER A 313 -10.52 -2.98 13.71
C SER A 313 -9.00 -2.87 13.76
N SER A 314 -8.27 -3.96 13.53
CA SER A 314 -6.80 -3.92 13.51
C SER A 314 -6.27 -3.07 12.35
N LEU A 315 -6.94 -3.12 11.19
CA LEU A 315 -6.58 -2.27 10.06
C LEU A 315 -6.87 -0.78 10.34
N ALA A 316 -8.02 -0.47 10.95
CA ALA A 316 -8.38 0.88 11.38
C ALA A 316 -7.41 1.43 12.43
N ASP A 317 -6.99 0.59 13.39
CA ASP A 317 -6.00 0.94 14.40
C ASP A 317 -4.61 1.20 13.79
N SER A 318 -4.21 0.37 12.83
CA SER A 318 -2.96 0.58 12.08
C SER A 318 -2.96 1.93 11.36
N PHE A 319 -4.08 2.34 10.75
CA PHE A 319 -4.21 3.68 10.15
C PHE A 319 -4.17 4.78 11.19
N THR A 320 -4.79 4.58 12.34
CA THR A 320 -4.82 5.55 13.44
C THR A 320 -3.45 5.72 14.08
N LYS A 321 -2.72 4.63 14.32
CA LYS A 321 -1.31 4.65 14.78
C LYS A 321 -0.39 5.34 13.78
N GLY A 322 -0.72 5.23 12.49
CA GLY A 322 0.09 5.71 11.38
C GLY A 322 1.09 4.65 10.92
N SER A 323 0.85 4.09 9.75
CA SER A 323 1.70 3.07 9.15
C SER A 323 2.48 3.64 7.97
N PRO A 324 3.82 3.57 7.96
CA PRO A 324 4.63 3.93 6.79
C PRO A 324 4.26 3.12 5.55
N SER A 325 3.92 1.85 5.73
CA SER A 325 3.48 0.96 4.65
C SER A 325 2.20 1.45 3.99
N SER A 326 1.21 1.84 4.80
CA SER A 326 -0.06 2.40 4.32
C SER A 326 0.13 3.76 3.65
N LEU A 327 0.93 4.66 4.26
CA LEU A 327 1.22 5.99 3.71
C LEU A 327 1.87 5.90 2.33
N LEU A 328 2.85 5.01 2.19
CA LEU A 328 3.63 4.88 0.96
C LEU A 328 3.01 3.91 -0.06
N GLY A 329 2.00 3.13 0.33
CA GLY A 329 1.48 2.05 -0.50
C GLY A 329 2.58 1.05 -0.90
N ALA A 330 3.49 0.72 0.02
CA ALA A 330 4.68 -0.06 -0.24
C ALA A 330 4.99 -1.00 0.94
N LEU A 331 5.83 -1.99 0.74
CA LEU A 331 6.19 -2.98 1.75
C LEU A 331 7.64 -2.86 2.19
N GLU A 332 7.90 -3.15 3.44
CA GLU A 332 9.25 -3.24 3.98
C GLU A 332 9.81 -4.65 3.80
N CYS A 333 11.08 -4.73 3.40
CA CYS A 333 11.77 -6.00 3.25
C CYS A 333 12.84 -6.17 4.32
N LEU A 334 13.06 -7.42 4.73
CA LEU A 334 14.14 -7.75 5.66
C LEU A 334 15.50 -7.53 4.97
N ARG A 335 16.40 -6.81 5.61
CA ARG A 335 17.72 -6.50 5.07
C ARG A 335 18.61 -7.76 5.08
N LEU A 336 18.89 -8.30 3.89
CA LEU A 336 19.71 -9.51 3.69
C LEU A 336 20.73 -9.30 2.59
N ARG A 337 21.87 -10.01 2.65
CA ARG A 337 22.83 -10.00 1.54
C ARG A 337 22.22 -10.65 0.30
N LYS A 338 22.57 -10.18 -0.90
CA LYS A 338 22.11 -10.71 -2.18
C LYS A 338 22.27 -12.24 -2.28
N SER A 339 23.46 -12.75 -1.92
CA SER A 339 23.75 -14.19 -1.96
C SER A 339 22.87 -15.00 -1.00
N GLN A 340 22.58 -14.46 0.19
CA GLN A 340 21.69 -15.09 1.18
C GLN A 340 20.25 -15.16 0.65
N ARG A 341 19.75 -14.03 0.14
CA ARG A 341 18.40 -13.96 -0.47
C ARG A 341 18.27 -14.90 -1.68
N HIS A 342 19.29 -14.96 -2.53
CA HIS A 342 19.34 -15.89 -3.65
C HIS A 342 19.30 -17.35 -3.20
N SER A 343 20.06 -17.70 -2.15
CA SER A 343 20.06 -19.05 -1.57
C SER A 343 18.70 -19.43 -0.96
N ILE A 344 18.01 -18.45 -0.33
CA ILE A 344 16.66 -18.65 0.20
C ILE A 344 15.66 -18.86 -0.95
N ASN A 345 15.70 -18.02 -1.99
CA ASN A 345 14.84 -18.17 -3.15
C ASN A 345 15.05 -19.52 -3.85
N ASN A 346 16.29 -19.97 -3.99
CA ASN A 346 16.62 -21.27 -4.60
C ASN A 346 16.13 -22.44 -3.74
N ALA A 347 16.24 -22.35 -2.41
CA ALA A 347 15.70 -23.36 -1.52
C ALA A 347 14.18 -23.47 -1.67
N PHE A 348 13.53 -22.34 -1.76
CA PHE A 348 12.08 -22.25 -1.91
C PHE A 348 11.60 -22.75 -3.29
N LEU A 349 12.31 -22.38 -4.37
CA LEU A 349 12.02 -22.86 -5.73
C LEU A 349 12.24 -24.37 -5.90
N LYS A 350 13.28 -24.93 -5.25
CA LYS A 350 13.60 -26.34 -5.33
C LYS A 350 12.50 -27.23 -4.74
N ALA A 351 11.89 -26.78 -3.64
CA ALA A 351 10.81 -27.48 -2.97
C ALA A 351 9.41 -27.17 -3.54
N ARG A 352 9.32 -26.42 -4.63
CA ARG A 352 8.05 -25.92 -5.18
C ARG A 352 7.09 -27.04 -5.59
N SER A 353 5.86 -26.99 -5.07
CA SER A 353 4.73 -27.79 -5.55
C SER A 353 4.14 -27.21 -6.84
N GLU A 354 3.63 -28.05 -7.72
CA GLU A 354 2.92 -27.63 -8.96
C GLU A 354 1.64 -26.83 -8.65
N LYS A 355 1.02 -27.11 -7.52
CA LYS A 355 -0.22 -26.43 -7.06
C LYS A 355 0.03 -25.05 -6.46
N LEU A 356 1.28 -24.63 -6.32
CA LEU A 356 1.64 -23.33 -5.76
C LEU A 356 1.40 -22.20 -6.77
N LEU A 357 0.67 -21.17 -6.34
CA LEU A 357 0.53 -19.90 -7.06
C LEU A 357 1.56 -18.88 -6.53
N TYR A 358 1.61 -18.65 -5.22
CA TYR A 358 2.57 -17.74 -4.59
C TYR A 358 3.15 -18.35 -3.32
N GLY A 359 4.43 -18.09 -3.07
CA GLY A 359 5.07 -18.43 -1.81
C GLY A 359 5.81 -17.25 -1.22
N LEU A 360 5.63 -17.02 0.07
CA LEU A 360 6.21 -15.91 0.81
C LEU A 360 6.90 -16.43 2.07
N ILE A 361 8.01 -15.81 2.44
CA ILE A 361 8.61 -15.92 3.75
C ILE A 361 8.62 -14.52 4.36
N VAL A 362 8.11 -14.40 5.57
CA VAL A 362 8.02 -13.15 6.32
C VAL A 362 8.70 -13.36 7.67
N ALA A 363 9.43 -12.38 8.16
CA ALA A 363 10.06 -12.40 9.47
C ALA A 363 9.96 -11.02 10.13
N GLY A 364 9.43 -10.96 11.34
CA GLY A 364 9.22 -9.70 12.07
C GLY A 364 8.40 -8.69 11.27
N GLY A 365 7.30 -9.12 10.64
CA GLY A 365 6.46 -8.26 9.81
C GLY A 365 7.10 -7.76 8.51
N ARG A 366 8.32 -8.21 8.16
CA ARG A 366 9.08 -7.79 6.97
C ARG A 366 9.25 -8.93 5.98
N LEU A 367 9.15 -8.61 4.70
CA LEU A 367 9.22 -9.59 3.63
C LEU A 367 10.66 -10.07 3.42
N VAL A 368 10.87 -11.39 3.47
CA VAL A 368 12.18 -12.04 3.29
C VAL A 368 12.37 -12.51 1.86
N SER A 369 11.37 -13.23 1.34
CA SER A 369 11.42 -13.87 0.02
C SER A 369 10.02 -13.96 -0.56
N VAL A 370 9.95 -13.84 -1.89
CA VAL A 370 8.73 -14.05 -2.68
C VAL A 370 9.06 -14.96 -3.85
N ILE A 371 8.28 -16.02 -4.02
CA ILE A 371 8.28 -16.81 -5.26
C ILE A 371 6.93 -16.68 -5.96
N ARG A 372 6.95 -16.56 -7.27
CA ARG A 372 5.78 -16.26 -8.09
C ARG A 372 5.90 -16.77 -9.51
N PRO A 373 4.78 -16.98 -10.22
CA PRO A 373 4.80 -17.24 -11.64
C PRO A 373 5.28 -16.01 -12.44
N ARG A 374 5.82 -16.25 -13.64
CA ARG A 374 6.36 -15.17 -14.48
C ARG A 374 5.33 -14.11 -14.86
N ARG A 375 4.07 -14.51 -15.05
CA ARG A 375 3.00 -13.66 -15.60
C ARG A 375 2.28 -12.83 -14.55
N HIS A 376 2.44 -13.15 -13.27
CA HIS A 376 1.65 -12.55 -12.20
C HIS A 376 2.56 -12.08 -11.06
N SER A 377 2.24 -10.93 -10.48
CA SER A 377 2.83 -10.43 -9.25
C SER A 377 1.73 -10.13 -8.24
N LEU A 378 2.06 -10.27 -6.96
CA LEU A 378 1.16 -9.86 -5.89
C LEU A 378 1.13 -8.34 -5.80
N HIS A 379 -0.06 -7.79 -5.63
CA HIS A 379 -0.23 -6.37 -5.41
C HIS A 379 0.11 -6.02 -3.94
N PRO A 380 0.76 -4.89 -3.65
CA PRO A 380 1.09 -4.50 -2.28
C PRO A 380 -0.11 -4.39 -1.36
N SER A 381 -1.26 -3.94 -1.83
CA SER A 381 -2.49 -3.88 -1.03
C SER A 381 -2.97 -5.27 -0.60
N ASP A 382 -2.91 -6.28 -1.49
CA ASP A 382 -3.25 -7.66 -1.13
C ASP A 382 -2.30 -8.22 -0.07
N LEU A 383 -1.00 -7.87 -0.17
CA LEU A 383 -0.01 -8.26 0.86
C LEU A 383 -0.24 -7.55 2.19
N GLN A 384 -0.69 -6.29 2.18
CA GLN A 384 -1.08 -5.60 3.40
C GLN A 384 -2.26 -6.29 4.09
N LEU A 385 -3.26 -6.77 3.32
CA LEU A 385 -4.38 -7.55 3.87
C LEU A 385 -3.90 -8.87 4.50
N ILE A 386 -2.99 -9.58 3.83
CA ILE A 386 -2.37 -10.79 4.37
C ILE A 386 -1.62 -10.47 5.67
N PHE A 387 -0.81 -9.41 5.69
CA PHE A 387 -0.04 -9.05 6.89
C PHE A 387 -0.95 -8.61 8.04
N ASN A 388 -2.01 -7.84 7.77
CA ASN A 388 -3.01 -7.49 8.76
C ASN A 388 -3.64 -8.75 9.40
N MET A 389 -4.02 -9.71 8.58
CA MET A 389 -4.62 -10.95 9.05
C MET A 389 -3.64 -11.79 9.88
N LEU A 390 -2.35 -11.82 9.52
CA LEU A 390 -1.35 -12.67 10.17
C LEU A 390 -0.81 -12.07 11.46
N PHE A 391 -0.53 -10.78 11.48
CA PHE A 391 0.28 -10.16 12.52
C PHE A 391 -0.50 -9.23 13.43
N GLU A 392 -1.54 -8.57 12.90
CA GLU A 392 -2.27 -7.56 13.66
C GLU A 392 -3.52 -8.14 14.34
N SER A 393 -4.23 -9.06 13.71
CA SER A 393 -5.50 -9.56 14.24
C SER A 393 -5.37 -10.63 15.34
N GLY A 394 -4.20 -11.21 15.50
CA GLY A 394 -3.96 -12.28 16.49
C GLY A 394 -4.71 -13.60 16.24
N GLY A 395 -5.76 -13.59 15.42
CA GLY A 395 -6.67 -14.73 15.25
C GLY A 395 -6.02 -15.99 14.67
N ILE A 396 -5.06 -15.86 13.76
CA ILE A 396 -4.37 -17.01 13.15
C ILE A 396 -3.30 -17.57 14.08
N LYS A 397 -2.69 -16.75 14.93
CA LYS A 397 -1.67 -17.18 15.89
C LYS A 397 -2.24 -18.10 16.98
N SER A 398 -3.43 -17.80 17.46
CA SER A 398 -4.09 -18.58 18.51
C SER A 398 -4.55 -19.97 18.05
N GLY A 399 -4.60 -20.24 16.75
CA GLY A 399 -5.05 -21.51 16.17
C GLY A 399 -3.99 -22.64 16.13
N GLY A 400 -2.77 -22.42 16.64
CA GLY A 400 -1.68 -23.39 16.65
C GLY A 400 -1.00 -23.56 15.30
N GLY A 401 0.29 -23.51 15.24
CA GLY A 401 1.30 -23.75 14.19
C GLY A 401 0.95 -23.72 12.69
N GLU A 402 -0.18 -24.27 12.25
CA GLU A 402 -0.57 -24.38 10.84
C GLU A 402 -2.03 -23.99 10.60
N ASN A 403 -2.27 -23.14 9.62
CA ASN A 403 -3.62 -22.65 9.30
C ASN A 403 -3.91 -22.75 7.79
N TRP A 404 -5.17 -23.08 7.46
CA TRP A 404 -5.68 -23.12 6.09
C TRP A 404 -6.85 -22.16 5.96
N VAL A 405 -6.65 -21.07 5.24
CA VAL A 405 -7.60 -19.97 5.20
C VAL A 405 -8.00 -19.66 3.75
N PRO A 406 -9.30 -19.76 3.42
CA PRO A 406 -9.79 -19.21 2.18
C PRO A 406 -9.77 -17.67 2.28
N LEU A 407 -9.20 -16.99 1.28
CA LEU A 407 -9.20 -15.54 1.18
C LEU A 407 -9.35 -15.11 -0.26
N CYS A 408 -10.01 -13.98 -0.46
CA CYS A 408 -9.98 -13.29 -1.74
C CYS A 408 -8.85 -12.25 -1.70
N LEU A 409 -8.08 -12.15 -2.78
CA LEU A 409 -7.10 -11.09 -2.99
C LEU A 409 -7.67 -10.11 -4.03
N PRO A 410 -8.35 -9.02 -3.60
CA PRO A 410 -9.18 -8.24 -4.50
C PRO A 410 -8.42 -7.51 -5.60
N ALA A 411 -7.16 -7.12 -5.37
CA ALA A 411 -6.33 -6.51 -6.40
C ALA A 411 -5.82 -7.52 -7.42
N PHE A 412 -5.71 -8.79 -7.05
CA PHE A 412 -5.39 -9.88 -7.96
C PHE A 412 -6.64 -10.40 -8.69
N ASN A 413 -7.67 -10.80 -7.94
CA ASN A 413 -8.94 -11.28 -8.46
C ASN A 413 -10.03 -11.16 -7.40
N ASN A 414 -10.97 -10.25 -7.57
CA ASN A 414 -12.06 -10.00 -6.63
C ASN A 414 -13.28 -10.94 -6.79
N ARG A 415 -13.22 -11.91 -7.73
CA ARG A 415 -14.36 -12.78 -8.07
C ARG A 415 -14.31 -14.17 -7.43
N GLY A 416 -13.18 -14.57 -6.89
CA GLY A 416 -13.02 -15.92 -6.36
C GLY A 416 -12.06 -15.99 -5.19
N TYR A 417 -12.11 -17.10 -4.47
CA TYR A 417 -11.22 -17.39 -3.38
C TYR A 417 -9.94 -18.06 -3.86
N LEU A 418 -8.87 -17.71 -3.20
CA LEU A 418 -7.62 -18.44 -3.14
C LEU A 418 -7.53 -19.12 -1.77
N TYR A 419 -6.63 -20.07 -1.65
CA TYR A 419 -6.45 -20.83 -0.42
C TYR A 419 -5.03 -20.61 0.08
N MET A 420 -4.93 -20.09 1.30
CA MET A 420 -3.67 -19.73 1.93
C MET A 420 -3.33 -20.72 3.04
N TYR A 421 -2.20 -21.39 2.89
CA TYR A 421 -1.56 -22.15 3.94
C TYR A 421 -0.56 -21.25 4.67
N VAL A 422 -0.65 -21.19 5.98
CA VAL A 422 0.25 -20.43 6.84
C VAL A 422 0.86 -21.33 7.89
N SER A 423 2.15 -21.22 8.09
CA SER A 423 2.87 -21.91 9.17
C SER A 423 3.86 -20.97 9.83
N PHE A 424 3.75 -20.83 11.14
CA PHE A 424 4.73 -20.14 11.98
C PHE A 424 5.83 -21.13 12.41
N LEU A 425 7.11 -20.73 12.33
CA LEU A 425 8.24 -21.62 12.57
C LEU A 425 8.73 -21.65 14.02
N ASP A 426 8.37 -20.66 14.82
CA ASP A 426 8.85 -20.52 16.20
C ASP A 426 7.82 -20.94 17.29
N GLY A 427 6.65 -21.45 16.89
CA GLY A 427 5.56 -21.84 17.80
C GLY A 427 5.75 -23.14 18.59
N GLN A 428 6.90 -23.80 18.54
CA GLN A 428 7.16 -25.09 19.21
C GLN A 428 8.31 -25.08 20.21
N ALA A 429 8.74 -23.94 20.73
CA ALA A 429 9.68 -23.91 21.83
C ALA A 429 8.95 -23.58 23.14
N GLU A 430 8.67 -24.66 23.89
CA GLU A 430 8.33 -24.72 25.29
C GLU A 430 8.79 -23.51 26.12
N SER A 431 7.85 -22.65 26.52
CA SER A 431 7.85 -22.02 27.82
C SER A 431 6.44 -21.49 28.14
N GLU A 432 5.66 -22.37 28.74
CA GLU A 432 4.61 -21.98 29.68
C GLU A 432 5.25 -21.08 30.74
N THR A 433 4.72 -19.90 30.96
CA THR A 433 5.05 -19.01 32.08
C THR A 433 5.83 -17.71 31.75
N THR A 434 5.36 -16.90 30.76
CA THR A 434 5.54 -15.45 30.93
C THR A 434 4.50 -14.70 30.07
N PRO A 435 3.83 -13.64 30.57
CA PRO A 435 2.91 -12.85 29.76
C PRO A 435 3.70 -12.19 28.63
N GLN A 436 3.25 -12.43 27.38
CA GLN A 436 3.87 -11.92 26.16
C GLN A 436 3.85 -10.39 26.18
N THR A 437 5.00 -9.79 26.40
CA THR A 437 5.21 -8.37 26.14
C THR A 437 5.24 -8.14 24.63
N SER A 438 4.73 -7.02 24.18
CA SER A 438 4.57 -6.59 22.78
C SER A 438 5.84 -6.62 21.90
N THR A 439 6.97 -7.05 22.43
CA THR A 439 8.28 -7.20 21.77
C THR A 439 8.50 -8.55 21.08
N ASP A 440 7.63 -9.54 21.28
CA ASP A 440 7.84 -10.90 20.72
C ASP A 440 7.37 -11.06 19.27
N THR A 441 6.50 -10.17 18.76
CA THR A 441 6.04 -10.20 17.35
C THR A 441 7.17 -9.96 16.34
N ASP A 442 8.23 -9.25 16.74
CA ASP A 442 9.39 -8.95 15.89
C ASP A 442 10.29 -10.17 15.60
N LYS A 443 10.08 -11.29 16.29
CA LYS A 443 10.92 -12.50 16.16
C LYS A 443 10.28 -13.60 15.31
N GLU A 444 9.01 -13.51 15.00
CA GLU A 444 8.25 -14.58 14.34
C GLU A 444 8.58 -14.71 12.85
N ILE A 445 8.76 -15.97 12.42
CA ILE A 445 8.94 -16.30 11.00
C ILE A 445 7.71 -17.06 10.54
N ALA A 446 7.09 -16.58 9.47
CA ALA A 446 5.95 -17.24 8.84
C ALA A 446 6.29 -17.66 7.40
N ILE A 447 5.88 -18.87 7.03
CA ILE A 447 5.83 -19.35 5.65
C ILE A 447 4.37 -19.31 5.20
N ILE A 448 4.14 -18.65 4.07
CA ILE A 448 2.82 -18.43 3.50
C ILE A 448 2.84 -19.00 2.08
N LEU A 449 1.94 -19.95 1.80
CA LEU A 449 1.81 -20.61 0.51
C LEU A 449 0.37 -20.43 0.02
N ILE A 450 0.19 -19.90 -1.19
CA ILE A 450 -1.11 -19.59 -1.76
C ILE A 450 -1.35 -20.45 -2.99
N SER A 451 -2.52 -21.07 -3.05
CA SER A 451 -2.97 -21.93 -4.15
C SER A 451 -4.35 -21.51 -4.66
N THR A 452 -4.65 -21.85 -5.90
CA THR A 452 -5.99 -21.77 -6.48
C THR A 452 -6.86 -23.00 -6.18
N ASP A 453 -6.24 -24.09 -5.75
CA ASP A 453 -6.89 -25.37 -5.51
C ASP A 453 -7.14 -25.58 -4.00
N LYS A 454 -8.43 -25.74 -3.63
CA LYS A 454 -8.85 -25.97 -2.23
C LYS A 454 -8.31 -27.29 -1.65
N GLU A 455 -7.99 -28.27 -2.51
CA GLU A 455 -7.53 -29.60 -2.09
C GLU A 455 -6.01 -29.70 -2.01
N SER A 456 -5.29 -28.57 -2.14
CA SER A 456 -3.83 -28.53 -2.15
C SER A 456 -3.19 -28.50 -0.75
N PHE A 457 -3.97 -28.57 0.34
CA PHE A 457 -3.46 -28.46 1.71
C PHE A 457 -2.25 -29.39 1.98
N PHE A 458 -2.41 -30.70 1.76
CA PHE A 458 -1.34 -31.66 2.05
C PHE A 458 -0.12 -31.46 1.14
N ALA A 459 -0.31 -31.08 -0.11
CA ALA A 459 0.79 -30.79 -1.03
C ALA A 459 1.57 -29.55 -0.59
N LEU A 460 0.90 -28.53 -0.06
CA LEU A 460 1.54 -27.33 0.47
C LEU A 460 2.18 -27.57 1.84
N GLN A 461 1.57 -28.41 2.68
CA GLN A 461 2.15 -28.84 3.96
C GLN A 461 3.47 -29.59 3.72
N GLN A 462 3.49 -30.53 2.78
CA GLN A 462 4.72 -31.22 2.40
C GLN A 462 5.77 -30.24 1.87
N MET A 463 5.38 -29.36 0.96
CA MET A 463 6.27 -28.31 0.45
C MET A 463 6.87 -27.47 1.58
N ARG A 464 6.06 -27.07 2.57
CA ARG A 464 6.56 -26.35 3.75
C ARG A 464 7.62 -27.16 4.51
N GLY A 465 7.39 -28.48 4.72
CA GLY A 465 8.36 -29.37 5.36
C GLY A 465 9.68 -29.42 4.60
N ASP A 466 9.64 -29.56 3.29
CA ASP A 466 10.81 -29.58 2.41
C ASP A 466 11.56 -28.23 2.41
N VAL A 467 10.83 -27.10 2.36
CA VAL A 467 11.42 -25.76 2.48
C VAL A 467 12.15 -25.59 3.80
N VAL A 468 11.51 -25.94 4.91
CA VAL A 468 12.10 -25.81 6.26
C VAL A 468 13.34 -26.68 6.39
N THR A 469 13.29 -27.91 5.90
CA THR A 469 14.41 -28.86 5.92
C THR A 469 15.60 -28.30 5.13
N GLU A 470 15.35 -27.76 3.93
CA GLU A 470 16.40 -27.18 3.09
C GLU A 470 16.96 -25.88 3.69
N LEU A 471 16.11 -25.03 4.30
CA LEU A 471 16.56 -23.83 5.01
C LEU A 471 17.42 -24.16 6.24
N LYS A 472 17.03 -25.17 7.03
CA LYS A 472 17.81 -25.67 8.17
C LYS A 472 19.13 -26.26 7.72
N ARG A 473 19.14 -27.13 6.70
CA ARG A 473 20.32 -27.76 6.14
C ARG A 473 21.38 -26.76 5.71
N LYS A 474 20.96 -25.62 5.12
CA LYS A 474 21.84 -24.54 4.67
C LYS A 474 22.08 -23.46 5.72
N LYS A 475 21.61 -23.62 6.95
CA LYS A 475 21.65 -22.62 8.04
C LYS A 475 21.06 -21.26 7.64
N LEU A 476 20.13 -21.24 6.67
CA LEU A 476 19.49 -20.00 6.20
C LEU A 476 18.45 -19.50 7.19
N LEU A 477 17.82 -20.40 7.94
CA LEU A 477 16.86 -20.04 8.99
C LEU A 477 17.52 -19.21 10.09
N ASP A 478 18.72 -19.60 10.54
CA ASP A 478 19.49 -18.86 11.55
C ASP A 478 19.87 -17.46 11.04
N ILE A 479 20.20 -17.35 9.75
CA ILE A 479 20.48 -16.07 9.10
C ILE A 479 19.25 -15.16 9.10
N ILE A 480 18.06 -15.71 8.79
CA ILE A 480 16.80 -14.95 8.82
C ILE A 480 16.50 -14.49 10.25
N LYS A 481 16.62 -15.38 11.25
CA LYS A 481 16.43 -15.07 12.67
C LYS A 481 17.37 -13.96 13.12
N ALA A 482 18.66 -14.10 12.86
CA ALA A 482 19.65 -13.10 13.23
C ALA A 482 19.40 -11.74 12.56
N ALA A 483 18.97 -11.73 11.29
CA ALA A 483 18.64 -10.50 10.59
C ALA A 483 17.34 -9.84 11.14
N ALA A 484 16.35 -10.64 11.52
CA ALA A 484 15.12 -10.15 12.15
C ALA A 484 15.43 -9.53 13.53
N GLN A 485 16.22 -10.21 14.36
CA GLN A 485 16.65 -9.74 15.68
C GLN A 485 17.52 -8.48 15.63
N LYS A 486 18.41 -8.38 14.62
CA LYS A 486 19.24 -7.17 14.43
C LYS A 486 18.38 -5.94 14.18
N GLY A 487 17.20 -6.08 13.61
CA GLY A 487 16.27 -4.98 13.36
C GLY A 487 16.74 -4.05 12.24
N ARG A 488 16.25 -2.81 12.32
CA ARG A 488 16.59 -1.74 11.38
C ARG A 488 17.87 -1.03 11.82
N PRO A 489 18.70 -0.54 10.87
CA PRO A 489 19.87 0.26 11.22
C PRO A 489 19.42 1.60 11.81
N THR A 490 20.24 2.18 12.67
CA THR A 490 20.02 3.53 13.19
C THR A 490 20.35 4.60 12.14
N VAL A 491 19.88 5.82 12.35
CA VAL A 491 20.20 6.95 11.46
C VAL A 491 21.70 7.20 11.44
N ASP A 492 22.37 7.10 12.59
CA ASP A 492 23.82 7.31 12.70
C ASP A 492 24.64 6.26 11.96
N GLU A 493 24.18 5.00 11.90
CA GLU A 493 24.81 3.97 11.07
C GLU A 493 24.70 4.27 9.57
N ILE A 494 23.65 4.97 9.15
CA ILE A 494 23.35 5.27 7.74
C ILE A 494 24.03 6.58 7.32
N THR A 495 23.89 7.63 8.13
CA THR A 495 24.37 8.98 7.85
C THR A 495 25.08 9.56 9.07
N PRO A 496 26.31 9.12 9.38
CA PRO A 496 27.05 9.63 10.52
C PRO A 496 27.18 11.15 10.49
N GLY A 497 26.88 11.80 11.63
CA GLY A 497 27.00 13.25 11.78
C GLY A 497 25.97 14.07 11.01
N ALA A 498 24.89 13.45 10.53
CA ALA A 498 23.77 14.19 9.96
C ALA A 498 22.74 14.50 11.06
N HIS A 499 22.21 15.73 11.03
CA HIS A 499 21.18 16.19 11.98
C HIS A 499 19.76 15.73 11.55
N ILE A 500 19.60 14.45 11.15
CA ILE A 500 18.31 13.88 10.80
C ILE A 500 17.84 12.98 11.93
N SER A 501 16.56 13.11 12.32
CA SER A 501 15.94 12.28 13.33
C SER A 501 15.40 10.97 12.73
N HIS A 502 14.79 11.05 11.53
CA HIS A 502 14.21 9.87 10.85
C HIS A 502 14.03 10.13 9.36
N PHE A 503 13.90 9.06 8.56
CA PHE A 503 13.55 9.15 7.15
C PHE A 503 12.70 7.96 6.66
N LEU A 504 11.98 8.16 5.55
CA LEU A 504 11.32 7.12 4.77
C LEU A 504 11.88 7.17 3.34
N PHE A 505 12.36 6.05 2.81
CA PHE A 505 12.82 5.95 1.43
C PHE A 505 12.04 4.85 0.72
N LYS A 506 11.31 5.19 -0.35
CA LYS A 506 10.56 4.28 -1.19
C LYS A 506 11.20 4.14 -2.56
N SER A 507 11.48 2.92 -2.98
CA SER A 507 11.79 2.57 -4.37
C SER A 507 10.48 2.39 -5.15
N LYS A 508 10.21 3.26 -6.12
CA LYS A 508 8.99 3.18 -6.95
C LYS A 508 9.01 1.95 -7.86
N ALA A 509 10.17 1.62 -8.41
CA ALA A 509 10.31 0.45 -9.27
C ALA A 509 10.02 -0.87 -8.55
N ASN A 510 10.38 -0.96 -7.27
CA ASN A 510 10.19 -2.17 -6.46
C ASN A 510 8.89 -2.14 -5.64
N VAL A 511 8.25 -0.98 -5.49
CA VAL A 511 7.11 -0.72 -4.58
C VAL A 511 7.43 -1.19 -3.16
N GLN A 512 8.65 -0.92 -2.73
CA GLN A 512 9.19 -1.28 -1.44
C GLN A 512 9.83 -0.07 -0.79
N PHE A 513 9.82 -0.04 0.54
CA PHE A 513 10.42 1.06 1.28
C PHE A 513 11.40 0.55 2.34
N CYS A 514 12.24 1.45 2.82
CA CYS A 514 13.07 1.24 3.99
C CYS A 514 13.06 2.48 4.88
N MET A 515 13.31 2.26 6.16
CA MET A 515 13.40 3.30 7.18
C MET A 515 14.44 2.90 8.23
N PRO A 516 14.99 3.85 9.00
CA PRO A 516 15.83 3.55 10.15
C PRO A 516 15.02 3.01 11.34
N SER A 517 15.72 2.65 12.40
CA SER A 517 15.09 2.30 13.68
C SER A 517 14.32 3.50 14.26
N LEU A 518 13.17 3.24 14.82
CA LEU A 518 12.41 4.24 15.59
C LEU A 518 13.02 4.48 16.97
N TYR A 519 13.75 3.48 17.50
CA TYR A 519 14.42 3.59 18.79
C TYR A 519 15.72 4.44 18.68
N PRO A 520 16.04 5.28 19.66
CA PRO A 520 15.28 5.55 20.89
C PRO A 520 14.25 6.69 20.76
N ALA A 521 14.36 7.57 19.79
CA ALA A 521 13.64 8.85 19.73
C ALA A 521 12.11 8.71 19.55
N PHE A 522 11.68 7.64 18.92
CA PHE A 522 10.26 7.41 18.57
C PHE A 522 9.76 6.07 19.12
N ASP A 523 10.23 5.67 20.30
CA ASP A 523 9.78 4.42 20.93
C ASP A 523 8.37 4.55 21.50
N ASP A 524 8.02 5.74 22.00
CA ASP A 524 6.70 6.07 22.47
C ASP A 524 5.67 6.21 21.34
N MET A 525 4.42 5.76 21.59
CA MET A 525 3.32 5.76 20.62
C MET A 525 2.94 7.18 20.18
N VAL A 526 2.96 8.14 21.09
CA VAL A 526 2.64 9.55 20.81
C VAL A 526 3.71 10.15 19.89
N GLN A 527 4.99 9.88 20.18
CA GLN A 527 6.10 10.35 19.35
C GLN A 527 6.08 9.72 17.95
N ARG A 528 5.76 8.43 17.86
CA ARG A 528 5.55 7.77 16.55
C ARG A 528 4.41 8.41 15.77
N ARG A 529 3.28 8.66 16.43
CA ARG A 529 2.14 9.30 15.76
C ARG A 529 2.49 10.72 15.31
N ARG A 530 3.20 11.49 16.13
CA ARG A 530 3.69 12.82 15.77
C ARG A 530 4.60 12.79 14.53
N LEU A 531 5.56 11.88 14.51
CA LEU A 531 6.42 11.65 13.34
C LEU A 531 5.59 11.31 12.09
N MET A 532 4.62 10.41 12.24
CA MET A 532 3.74 10.04 11.13
C MET A 532 2.87 11.20 10.65
N SER A 533 2.41 12.07 11.53
CA SER A 533 1.66 13.29 11.16
C SER A 533 2.50 14.23 10.29
N LEU A 534 3.80 14.38 10.61
CA LEU A 534 4.73 15.14 9.76
C LEU A 534 4.88 14.51 8.38
N TYR A 535 5.04 13.18 8.30
CA TYR A 535 5.11 12.48 7.02
C TYR A 535 3.81 12.57 6.23
N HIS A 536 2.66 12.47 6.88
CA HIS A 536 1.35 12.65 6.26
C HIS A 536 1.21 14.05 5.65
N SER A 537 1.60 15.08 6.38
CA SER A 537 1.58 16.47 5.89
C SER A 537 2.52 16.67 4.70
N LEU A 538 3.75 16.17 4.78
CA LEU A 538 4.72 16.23 3.66
C LEU A 538 4.20 15.51 2.43
N HIS A 539 3.74 14.27 2.59
CA HIS A 539 3.20 13.46 1.50
C HIS A 539 2.00 14.15 0.85
N ALA A 540 1.05 14.64 1.65
CA ALA A 540 -0.11 15.37 1.16
C ALA A 540 0.30 16.59 0.34
N THR A 541 1.22 17.41 0.86
CA THR A 541 1.66 18.64 0.19
C THR A 541 2.34 18.35 -1.14
N VAL A 542 3.21 17.34 -1.20
CA VAL A 542 3.93 16.96 -2.43
C VAL A 542 2.99 16.40 -3.49
N HIS A 543 1.98 15.61 -3.08
CA HIS A 543 1.12 14.91 -4.03
C HIS A 543 -0.17 15.67 -4.40
N THR A 544 -0.58 16.70 -3.63
CA THR A 544 -1.87 17.38 -3.84
C THR A 544 -1.82 18.47 -4.91
N LYS A 545 -0.75 19.24 -5.00
CA LYS A 545 -0.77 20.49 -5.74
C LYS A 545 -0.09 20.45 -7.10
N HIS A 546 0.94 19.65 -7.28
CA HIS A 546 1.71 19.66 -8.52
C HIS A 546 2.31 18.28 -8.82
N SER A 547 1.91 17.69 -9.92
CA SER A 547 2.49 16.44 -10.44
C SER A 547 4.01 16.54 -10.70
N HIS A 548 4.54 17.74 -10.75
CA HIS A 548 5.94 18.05 -11.07
C HIS A 548 6.78 18.53 -9.88
N LEU A 549 6.22 18.61 -8.69
CA LEU A 549 7.00 19.01 -7.52
C LEU A 549 7.99 17.91 -7.16
N LYS A 550 9.28 18.23 -7.23
CA LYS A 550 10.36 17.27 -7.01
C LYS A 550 10.95 17.36 -5.61
N VAL A 551 11.06 18.59 -5.07
CA VAL A 551 11.65 18.84 -3.75
C VAL A 551 10.79 19.84 -3.00
N LEU A 552 10.45 19.49 -1.76
CA LEU A 552 9.73 20.33 -0.83
C LEU A 552 10.54 20.40 0.48
N ASN A 553 10.81 21.59 0.97
CA ASN A 553 11.36 21.81 2.30
C ASN A 553 10.36 22.58 3.14
N CYS A 554 10.02 22.03 4.31
CA CYS A 554 9.10 22.63 5.26
C CYS A 554 9.84 22.87 6.58
N VAL A 555 9.74 24.08 7.08
CA VAL A 555 10.26 24.46 8.41
C VAL A 555 9.06 24.82 9.27
N SER A 556 8.98 24.19 10.42
CA SER A 556 7.99 24.48 11.46
C SER A 556 8.66 24.68 12.80
N GLU A 557 7.93 25.13 13.79
CA GLU A 557 8.42 25.25 15.17
C GLU A 557 8.86 23.89 15.75
N GLU A 558 8.27 22.80 15.24
CA GLU A 558 8.47 21.45 15.75
C GLU A 558 9.58 20.69 15.03
N ALA A 559 9.75 20.92 13.74
CA ALA A 559 10.67 20.13 12.92
C ALA A 559 10.99 20.84 11.62
N THR A 560 12.18 20.55 11.10
CA THR A 560 12.53 20.77 9.70
C THR A 560 12.35 19.46 8.95
N SER A 561 11.65 19.51 7.83
CA SER A 561 11.30 18.32 7.07
C SER A 561 11.50 18.53 5.57
N LEU A 562 11.91 17.49 4.86
CA LEU A 562 12.21 17.52 3.44
C LEU A 562 11.55 16.32 2.76
N ALA A 563 10.87 16.59 1.64
CA ALA A 563 10.41 15.56 0.73
C ALA A 563 11.10 15.72 -0.63
N TRP A 564 11.55 14.60 -1.19
CA TRP A 564 12.15 14.57 -2.53
C TRP A 564 11.53 13.44 -3.33
N VAL A 565 10.73 13.79 -4.32
CA VAL A 565 9.99 12.84 -5.15
C VAL A 565 10.52 12.89 -6.58
N THR A 566 10.90 11.72 -7.08
CA THR A 566 11.39 11.50 -8.45
C THR A 566 10.59 10.39 -9.13
N PRO A 567 10.76 10.13 -10.43
CA PRO A 567 10.18 8.95 -11.07
C PRO A 567 10.63 7.62 -10.49
N ILE A 568 11.82 7.56 -9.86
CA ILE A 568 12.45 6.33 -9.39
C ILE A 568 12.24 6.10 -7.89
N PHE A 569 12.25 7.16 -7.09
CA PHE A 569 12.13 7.06 -5.64
C PHE A 569 11.31 8.21 -5.03
N GLU A 570 10.90 7.99 -3.81
CA GLU A 570 10.40 9.02 -2.89
C GLU A 570 11.22 8.98 -1.61
N LEU A 571 11.66 10.14 -1.16
CA LEU A 571 12.38 10.32 0.09
C LEU A 571 11.68 11.37 0.93
N TYR A 572 11.44 11.04 2.19
CA TYR A 572 10.91 11.94 3.21
C TYR A 572 11.87 11.93 4.39
N CYS A 573 12.34 13.08 4.82
CA CYS A 573 13.25 13.24 5.96
C CYS A 573 12.64 14.19 6.98
N VAL A 574 12.86 13.90 8.26
CA VAL A 574 12.48 14.75 9.38
C VAL A 574 13.71 14.95 10.27
N ALA A 575 13.90 16.18 10.70
CA ALA A 575 14.95 16.60 11.62
C ALA A 575 14.37 17.49 12.71
N GLY A 576 15.15 17.79 13.73
CA GLY A 576 14.78 18.77 14.72
C GLY A 576 14.54 20.16 14.11
N PRO A 577 13.95 21.08 14.87
CA PRO A 577 13.73 22.45 14.42
C PRO A 577 15.08 23.13 14.15
N ASN A 578 15.03 24.15 13.29
CA ASN A 578 16.17 25.01 12.97
C ASN A 578 17.37 24.32 12.31
N VAL A 579 17.21 23.07 11.82
CA VAL A 579 18.24 22.45 11.01
C VAL A 579 18.36 23.19 9.68
N PRO A 580 19.57 23.65 9.29
CA PRO A 580 19.76 24.38 8.04
C PRO A 580 19.35 23.54 6.83
N GLN A 581 18.75 24.20 5.84
CA GLN A 581 18.31 23.56 4.60
C GLN A 581 19.46 22.84 3.89
N ALA A 582 20.64 23.43 3.87
CA ALA A 582 21.84 22.80 3.29
C ALA A 582 22.21 21.49 4.00
N ALA A 583 22.09 21.43 5.33
CA ALA A 583 22.34 20.21 6.09
C ALA A 583 21.30 19.12 5.77
N MET A 584 20.02 19.49 5.65
CA MET A 584 18.96 18.57 5.20
C MET A 584 19.26 18.02 3.80
N ALA A 585 19.66 18.87 2.88
CA ALA A 585 20.01 18.48 1.51
C ALA A 585 21.21 17.52 1.46
N GLN A 586 22.27 17.81 2.22
CA GLN A 586 23.44 16.93 2.32
C GLN A 586 23.08 15.55 2.91
N ALA A 587 22.26 15.55 3.95
CA ALA A 587 21.80 14.31 4.56
C ALA A 587 20.90 13.50 3.63
N ALA A 588 19.99 14.16 2.90
CA ALA A 588 19.16 13.52 1.88
C ALA A 588 20.02 12.84 0.80
N ASN A 589 21.07 13.53 0.31
CA ASN A 589 22.02 12.93 -0.62
C ASN A 589 22.74 11.70 -0.05
N LYS A 590 23.21 11.77 1.20
CA LYS A 590 23.84 10.61 1.87
C LYS A 590 22.88 9.42 1.94
N ILE A 591 21.61 9.65 2.28
CA ILE A 591 20.58 8.61 2.33
C ILE A 591 20.37 7.98 0.96
N ILE A 592 20.22 8.79 -0.11
CA ILE A 592 20.02 8.30 -1.47
C ILE A 592 21.22 7.46 -1.92
N GLN A 593 22.45 7.93 -1.66
CA GLN A 593 23.67 7.19 -1.98
C GLN A 593 23.75 5.86 -1.22
N TRP A 594 23.40 5.88 0.07
CA TRP A 594 23.32 4.67 0.88
C TRP A 594 22.27 3.70 0.35
N ALA A 595 21.06 4.18 0.08
CA ALA A 595 19.98 3.35 -0.43
C ALA A 595 20.33 2.71 -1.78
N LYS A 596 20.98 3.44 -2.68
CA LYS A 596 21.48 2.95 -3.97
C LYS A 596 22.59 1.90 -3.80
N ARG A 597 23.55 2.13 -2.90
CA ARG A 597 24.63 1.18 -2.61
C ARG A 597 24.13 -0.11 -2.00
N GLU A 598 23.12 -0.03 -1.12
CA GLU A 598 22.54 -1.16 -0.39
C GLU A 598 21.28 -1.71 -1.07
N GLU A 599 20.93 -1.28 -2.27
CA GLU A 599 19.65 -1.55 -2.94
C GLU A 599 19.32 -3.06 -2.96
N GLU A 600 20.27 -3.91 -3.35
CA GLU A 600 20.10 -5.37 -3.41
C GLU A 600 19.95 -6.03 -2.02
N ARG A 601 20.35 -5.32 -0.95
CA ARG A 601 20.15 -5.78 0.42
C ARG A 601 18.83 -5.31 1.01
N LEU A 602 18.41 -4.10 0.65
CA LEU A 602 17.20 -3.47 1.15
C LEU A 602 15.96 -4.01 0.47
N PHE A 603 16.03 -4.27 -0.83
CA PHE A 603 14.86 -4.59 -1.66
C PHE A 603 14.95 -5.98 -2.29
N ILE A 604 13.79 -6.56 -2.52
CA ILE A 604 13.63 -7.79 -3.29
C ILE A 604 13.51 -7.41 -4.77
N ILE A 605 14.58 -7.59 -5.51
CA ILE A 605 14.62 -7.31 -6.95
C ILE A 605 14.35 -8.62 -7.69
N GLY A 606 13.24 -8.68 -8.42
CA GLY A 606 12.85 -9.84 -9.24
C GLY A 606 12.25 -11.03 -8.50
N GLY A 607 12.60 -11.27 -7.24
CA GLY A 607 12.14 -12.45 -6.47
C GLY A 607 12.54 -13.80 -7.08
N GLY A 608 11.96 -14.89 -6.57
CA GLY A 608 12.02 -16.21 -7.20
C GLY A 608 10.91 -16.35 -8.24
N VAL A 609 11.26 -16.63 -9.49
CA VAL A 609 10.30 -16.71 -10.60
C VAL A 609 10.31 -18.12 -11.19
N PHE A 610 9.11 -18.70 -11.43
CA PHE A 610 8.92 -20.02 -12.05
C PHE A 610 7.92 -19.99 -13.21
#